data_c11463cf5754b140c76ae270c0cab38c
#
_entry.id   c11463cf5754b140c76ae270c0cab38c
#
_cell.length_a   1.000
_cell.length_b   1.000
_cell.length_c   1.000
_cell.angle_alpha   90.00
_cell.angle_beta   90.00
_cell.angle_gamma   90.00
#
_symmetry.space_group_name_H-M   'P 1'
#
loop_
_entity.id
_entity.type
_entity.pdbx_description
1 polymer ?
#
loop_
_entity_poly.entity_id
_entity_poly.type
_entity_poly.pdbx_seq_one_letter_code
_entity_poly.pdbx_strand_id
1 'polypeptide(L)'
;MTELARRYYTAVVAPFDDAGRVDEEAYRRLMRYFLQERFRRVGGIIANPEAGEIYYLTREEKRRVVKIAVEEAGGKMPVFAGVFDLTTEGCVECARDAKAAGVDGLFLMPPAGSIDLVTMWNAAQYPEYWLDQIRAIDAAVNLPIIAHPAGGSPTAQWGLGVPGETARMICREVPNVIGWKMIYNYDGQRKMWKILRSLERPLAILAAGGGLFHEFLAHDVLDGTASGSWNYALEPMLDHIDAWRANDVVKARRIWVEGGLRDLHEFIYSDYSRLHLRYKIAAWLRGLIPNCKMRPPMPVAKAEEIETLRRLLKGAGLAREGE
;
A
#
# COMPACT_ATOMS: atom_id res chain seq x y z
N MET A 1 20.06 6.27 -2.97
CA MET A 1 18.64 6.04 -2.58
C MET A 1 18.38 6.79 -1.28
N THR A 2 17.33 7.63 -1.25
CA THR A 2 17.02 8.48 -0.08
C THR A 2 16.48 7.62 1.08
N GLU A 3 16.54 8.14 2.31
CA GLU A 3 15.93 7.48 3.48
C GLU A 3 14.42 7.30 3.31
N LEU A 4 13.74 8.29 2.74
CA LEU A 4 12.31 8.20 2.40
C LEU A 4 11.97 7.00 1.51
N ALA A 5 12.86 6.61 0.60
CA ALA A 5 12.61 5.50 -0.30
C ALA A 5 12.71 4.12 0.38
N ARG A 6 13.37 4.02 1.54
CA ARG A 6 13.67 2.74 2.24
C ARG A 6 12.82 2.51 3.48
N ARG A 7 11.57 2.95 3.47
CA ARG A 7 10.65 2.84 4.62
C ARG A 7 9.62 1.73 4.45
N TYR A 8 9.09 1.25 5.55
CA TYR A 8 7.97 0.30 5.58
C TYR A 8 6.65 1.07 5.59
N TYR A 9 6.24 1.53 4.42
CA TYR A 9 4.99 2.27 4.28
C TYR A 9 3.77 1.38 4.48
N THR A 10 2.89 1.81 5.38
CA THR A 10 1.56 1.21 5.53
C THR A 10 0.55 1.92 4.62
N ALA A 11 -0.13 1.15 3.79
CA ALA A 11 -1.30 1.62 3.05
C ALA A 11 -2.52 1.54 3.98
N VAL A 12 -2.90 2.68 4.56
CA VAL A 12 -3.84 2.73 5.68
C VAL A 12 -5.28 2.54 5.23
N VAL A 13 -6.05 1.69 5.94
CA VAL A 13 -7.50 1.56 5.74
C VAL A 13 -8.24 2.78 6.29
N ALA A 14 -9.36 3.15 5.68
CA ALA A 14 -10.23 4.21 6.19
C ALA A 14 -11.41 3.61 6.98
N PRO A 15 -11.53 3.83 8.31
CA PRO A 15 -12.70 3.43 9.06
C PRO A 15 -13.91 4.33 8.72
N PHE A 16 -15.11 3.75 8.71
CA PHE A 16 -16.36 4.47 8.49
C PHE A 16 -17.30 4.33 9.68
N ASP A 17 -18.08 5.38 9.92
CA ASP A 17 -19.17 5.39 10.90
C ASP A 17 -20.41 4.64 10.38
N ASP A 18 -21.48 4.62 11.17
CA ASP A 18 -22.73 3.95 10.82
C ASP A 18 -23.45 4.61 9.64
N ALA A 19 -23.19 5.88 9.38
CA ALA A 19 -23.73 6.62 8.25
C ALA A 19 -22.86 6.51 6.99
N GLY A 20 -21.76 5.74 7.02
CA GLY A 20 -20.84 5.57 5.90
C GLY A 20 -19.90 6.78 5.67
N ARG A 21 -19.78 7.68 6.63
CA ARG A 21 -18.81 8.78 6.61
C ARG A 21 -17.48 8.31 7.21
N VAL A 22 -16.39 8.97 6.85
CA VAL A 22 -15.07 8.69 7.47
C VAL A 22 -15.18 8.94 8.99
N ASP A 23 -14.89 7.91 9.79
CA ASP A 23 -14.76 8.04 11.25
C ASP A 23 -13.39 8.62 11.58
N GLU A 24 -13.34 9.95 11.70
CA GLU A 24 -12.08 10.68 11.90
C GLU A 24 -11.39 10.30 13.22
N GLU A 25 -12.15 10.06 14.28
CA GLU A 25 -11.54 9.70 15.57
C GLU A 25 -10.97 8.28 15.54
N ALA A 26 -11.66 7.34 14.92
CA ALA A 26 -11.10 6.01 14.69
C ALA A 26 -9.86 6.07 13.77
N TYR A 27 -9.89 6.94 12.75
CA TYR A 27 -8.72 7.13 11.87
C TYR A 27 -7.54 7.73 12.65
N ARG A 28 -7.75 8.73 13.53
CA ARG A 28 -6.71 9.29 14.42
C ARG A 28 -6.13 8.22 15.35
N ARG A 29 -6.98 7.39 15.98
CA ARG A 29 -6.51 6.27 16.82
C ARG A 29 -5.64 5.31 16.03
N LEU A 30 -6.04 4.97 14.79
CA LEU A 30 -5.25 4.10 13.91
C LEU A 30 -3.90 4.73 13.54
N MET A 31 -3.84 6.06 13.29
CA MET A 31 -2.57 6.76 13.08
C MET A 31 -1.66 6.64 14.30
N ARG A 32 -2.20 6.87 15.50
CA ARG A 32 -1.43 6.75 16.77
C ARG A 32 -0.90 5.34 16.99
N TYR A 33 -1.64 4.30 16.59
CA TYR A 33 -1.16 2.91 16.62
C TYR A 33 0.11 2.73 15.77
N PHE A 34 0.19 3.34 14.58
CA PHE A 34 1.40 3.27 13.76
C PHE A 34 2.56 4.10 14.31
N LEU A 35 2.32 5.05 15.22
CA LEU A 35 3.37 5.87 15.84
C LEU A 35 4.09 5.19 16.99
N GLN A 36 3.80 3.93 17.31
CA GLN A 36 4.57 3.17 18.28
C GLN A 36 6.07 3.17 17.92
N GLU A 37 6.94 3.29 18.94
CA GLU A 37 8.35 3.65 18.77
C GLU A 37 9.08 2.77 17.75
N ARG A 38 8.89 1.46 17.83
CA ARG A 38 9.57 0.51 16.97
C ARG A 38 9.22 0.72 15.49
N PHE A 39 7.94 0.89 15.15
CA PHE A 39 7.52 1.12 13.76
C PHE A 39 7.87 2.52 13.29
N ARG A 40 7.71 3.54 14.12
CA ARG A 40 8.03 4.93 13.80
C ARG A 40 9.46 5.13 13.28
N ARG A 41 10.42 4.36 13.79
CA ARG A 41 11.83 4.44 13.36
C ARG A 41 12.04 4.01 11.91
N VAL A 42 11.28 3.04 11.42
CA VAL A 42 11.45 2.40 10.10
C VAL A 42 10.25 2.56 9.18
N GLY A 43 9.10 2.93 9.72
CA GLY A 43 7.82 2.99 9.04
C GLY A 43 7.55 4.32 8.33
N GLY A 44 6.45 4.32 7.59
CA GLY A 44 5.85 5.48 6.95
C GLY A 44 4.35 5.25 6.76
N ILE A 45 3.62 6.32 6.53
CA ILE A 45 2.18 6.30 6.27
C ILE A 45 1.93 6.61 4.80
N ILE A 46 1.09 5.82 4.13
CA ILE A 46 0.40 6.23 2.92
C ILE A 46 -1.04 6.52 3.33
N ALA A 47 -1.37 7.79 3.50
CA ALA A 47 -2.72 8.24 3.74
C ALA A 47 -3.51 8.19 2.43
N ASN A 48 -4.80 7.86 2.52
CA ASN A 48 -5.69 7.83 1.36
C ASN A 48 -5.18 6.93 0.21
N PRO A 49 -4.73 5.68 0.45
CA PRO A 49 -4.35 4.74 -0.59
C PRO A 49 -5.59 4.02 -1.16
N GLU A 50 -5.37 3.11 -2.09
CA GLU A 50 -6.41 2.18 -2.56
C GLU A 50 -7.04 1.38 -1.40
N ALA A 51 -6.23 0.90 -0.44
CA ALA A 51 -6.71 0.23 0.76
C ALA A 51 -7.58 1.13 1.66
N GLY A 52 -7.43 2.44 1.56
CA GLY A 52 -8.25 3.47 2.21
C GLY A 52 -9.45 3.89 1.38
N GLU A 53 -9.79 3.13 0.34
CA GLU A 53 -10.97 3.34 -0.51
C GLU A 53 -10.97 4.71 -1.24
N ILE A 54 -9.81 5.19 -1.67
CA ILE A 54 -9.62 6.48 -2.35
C ILE A 54 -10.61 6.72 -3.50
N TYR A 55 -11.02 5.68 -4.21
CA TYR A 55 -11.94 5.75 -5.34
C TYR A 55 -13.36 6.19 -4.93
N TYR A 56 -13.72 5.99 -3.67
CA TYR A 56 -15.05 6.22 -3.13
C TYR A 56 -15.11 7.40 -2.15
N LEU A 57 -14.00 8.09 -1.95
CA LEU A 57 -13.93 9.31 -1.14
C LEU A 57 -14.15 10.55 -2.02
N THR A 58 -14.93 11.50 -1.50
CA THR A 58 -14.99 12.84 -2.10
C THR A 58 -13.63 13.55 -2.00
N ARG A 59 -13.38 14.59 -2.78
CA ARG A 59 -12.14 15.37 -2.69
C ARG A 59 -11.96 15.96 -1.29
N GLU A 60 -13.04 16.41 -0.66
CA GLU A 60 -12.99 16.94 0.71
C GLU A 60 -12.56 15.87 1.72
N GLU A 61 -13.13 14.66 1.64
CA GLU A 61 -12.73 13.53 2.49
C GLU A 61 -11.27 13.13 2.25
N LYS A 62 -10.81 13.11 0.99
CA LYS A 62 -9.40 12.88 0.64
C LYS A 62 -8.48 13.89 1.33
N ARG A 63 -8.82 15.18 1.25
CA ARG A 63 -8.09 16.24 1.95
C ARG A 63 -8.09 16.03 3.46
N ARG A 64 -9.24 15.65 4.01
CA ARG A 64 -9.42 15.50 5.46
C ARG A 64 -8.59 14.35 6.02
N VAL A 65 -8.60 13.16 5.40
CA VAL A 65 -7.81 12.02 5.88
C VAL A 65 -6.30 12.27 5.75
N VAL A 66 -5.86 12.95 4.69
CA VAL A 66 -4.46 13.32 4.52
C VAL A 66 -4.04 14.32 5.61
N LYS A 67 -4.84 15.35 5.87
CA LYS A 67 -4.58 16.33 6.93
C LYS A 67 -4.48 15.66 8.31
N ILE A 68 -5.40 14.75 8.65
CA ILE A 68 -5.35 13.99 9.91
C ILE A 68 -4.06 13.18 10.02
N ALA A 69 -3.66 12.50 8.95
CA ALA A 69 -2.43 11.71 8.96
C ALA A 69 -1.18 12.58 9.23
N VAL A 70 -1.09 13.75 8.60
CA VAL A 70 0.01 14.71 8.80
C VAL A 70 -0.02 15.28 10.23
N GLU A 71 -1.19 15.68 10.73
CA GLU A 71 -1.36 16.19 12.10
C GLU A 71 -0.90 15.16 13.14
N GLU A 72 -1.35 13.90 13.04
CA GLU A 72 -1.00 12.85 14.00
C GLU A 72 0.47 12.42 13.86
N ALA A 73 1.00 12.34 12.65
CA ALA A 73 2.42 12.03 12.44
C ALA A 73 3.33 13.11 13.06
N GLY A 74 2.93 14.37 12.99
CA GLY A 74 3.63 15.49 13.65
C GLY A 74 5.13 15.56 13.33
N GLY A 75 5.52 15.22 12.09
CA GLY A 75 6.92 15.16 11.65
C GLY A 75 7.74 13.98 12.21
N LYS A 76 7.13 13.08 13.00
CA LYS A 76 7.82 11.93 13.61
C LYS A 76 7.95 10.74 12.67
N MET A 77 7.15 10.69 11.60
CA MET A 77 7.13 9.65 10.60
C MET A 77 6.67 10.23 9.26
N PRO A 78 7.28 9.87 8.12
CA PRO A 78 6.89 10.43 6.84
C PRO A 78 5.48 10.00 6.42
N VAL A 79 4.77 10.93 5.79
CA VAL A 79 3.42 10.75 5.26
C VAL A 79 3.42 10.97 3.76
N PHE A 80 3.01 9.97 3.01
CA PHE A 80 2.70 10.06 1.58
C PHE A 80 1.19 10.11 1.39
N ALA A 81 0.71 10.87 0.42
CA ALA A 81 -0.71 10.92 0.08
C ALA A 81 -1.00 10.13 -1.19
N GLY A 82 -2.01 9.28 -1.16
CA GLY A 82 -2.63 8.73 -2.35
C GLY A 82 -3.27 9.85 -3.18
N VAL A 83 -3.05 9.82 -4.50
CA VAL A 83 -3.61 10.79 -5.44
C VAL A 83 -4.42 10.04 -6.48
N PHE A 84 -5.69 10.39 -6.58
CA PHE A 84 -6.59 9.81 -7.57
C PHE A 84 -7.76 10.77 -7.88
N ASP A 85 -8.00 10.95 -9.16
CA ASP A 85 -9.22 11.49 -9.76
C ASP A 85 -9.40 10.86 -11.13
N LEU A 86 -10.59 10.99 -11.73
CA LEU A 86 -10.87 10.48 -13.07
C LEU A 86 -10.16 11.26 -14.18
N THR A 87 -9.73 12.49 -13.89
CA THR A 87 -9.05 13.37 -14.83
C THR A 87 -7.63 13.68 -14.36
N THR A 88 -6.72 13.92 -15.29
CA THR A 88 -5.36 14.37 -14.98
C THR A 88 -5.39 15.67 -14.19
N GLU A 89 -6.25 16.63 -14.56
CA GLU A 89 -6.41 17.90 -13.83
C GLU A 89 -6.87 17.68 -12.39
N GLY A 90 -7.87 16.81 -12.19
CA GLY A 90 -8.32 16.45 -10.84
C GLY A 90 -7.23 15.76 -10.01
N CYS A 91 -6.37 14.93 -10.62
CA CYS A 91 -5.20 14.37 -9.96
C CYS A 91 -4.18 15.46 -9.56
N VAL A 92 -3.92 16.44 -10.44
CA VAL A 92 -3.05 17.59 -10.14
C VAL A 92 -3.61 18.40 -8.96
N GLU A 93 -4.91 18.63 -8.94
CA GLU A 93 -5.58 19.31 -7.84
C GLU A 93 -5.47 18.53 -6.50
N CYS A 94 -5.67 17.21 -6.53
CA CYS A 94 -5.48 16.36 -5.35
C CYS A 94 -4.01 16.39 -4.87
N ALA A 95 -3.05 16.43 -5.79
CA ALA A 95 -1.63 16.55 -5.43
C ALA A 95 -1.29 17.91 -4.81
N ARG A 96 -1.87 19.01 -5.31
CA ARG A 96 -1.74 20.34 -4.71
C ARG A 96 -2.34 20.39 -3.30
N ASP A 97 -3.51 19.76 -3.10
CA ASP A 97 -4.14 19.66 -1.79
C ASP A 97 -3.24 18.89 -0.81
N ALA A 98 -2.64 17.77 -1.25
CA ALA A 98 -1.71 16.98 -0.45
C ALA A 98 -0.44 17.78 -0.07
N LYS A 99 0.15 18.50 -1.03
CA LYS A 99 1.30 19.39 -0.79
C LYS A 99 0.95 20.47 0.23
N ALA A 100 -0.21 21.11 0.10
CA ALA A 100 -0.69 22.12 1.03
C ALA A 100 -0.93 21.57 2.44
N ALA A 101 -1.27 20.29 2.58
CA ALA A 101 -1.39 19.60 3.86
C ALA A 101 -0.03 19.27 4.50
N GLY A 102 1.08 19.37 3.78
CA GLY A 102 2.44 19.16 4.29
C GLY A 102 2.90 17.70 4.24
N VAL A 103 2.49 16.93 3.23
CA VAL A 103 2.99 15.56 3.03
C VAL A 103 4.44 15.54 2.53
N ASP A 104 5.15 14.45 2.82
CA ASP A 104 6.53 14.22 2.38
C ASP A 104 6.63 13.70 0.94
N GLY A 105 5.53 13.20 0.37
CA GLY A 105 5.50 12.69 -0.99
C GLY A 105 4.12 12.20 -1.42
N LEU A 106 4.05 11.67 -2.63
CA LEU A 106 2.83 11.20 -3.26
C LEU A 106 2.88 9.70 -3.55
N PHE A 107 1.71 9.07 -3.49
CA PHE A 107 1.49 7.69 -3.89
C PHE A 107 0.55 7.69 -5.10
N LEU A 108 1.09 7.41 -6.29
CA LEU A 108 0.38 7.58 -7.54
C LEU A 108 -0.07 6.24 -8.13
N MET A 109 -1.33 6.21 -8.53
CA MET A 109 -1.95 5.11 -9.26
C MET A 109 -2.14 5.48 -10.73
N PRO A 110 -2.18 4.49 -11.64
CA PRO A 110 -2.52 4.74 -13.03
C PRO A 110 -3.91 5.35 -13.20
N PRO A 111 -4.18 6.00 -14.34
CA PRO A 111 -5.51 6.50 -14.64
C PRO A 111 -6.53 5.35 -14.69
N ALA A 112 -7.74 5.64 -14.22
CA ALA A 112 -8.88 4.74 -14.27
C ALA A 112 -10.13 5.52 -14.72
N GLY A 113 -11.19 4.79 -15.11
CA GLY A 113 -12.44 5.43 -15.49
C GLY A 113 -13.17 4.65 -16.58
N SER A 114 -12.99 5.01 -17.85
CA SER A 114 -13.66 4.33 -18.95
C SER A 114 -13.11 2.90 -19.17
N ILE A 115 -13.86 2.09 -19.94
CA ILE A 115 -13.44 0.73 -20.30
C ILE A 115 -12.10 0.72 -21.01
N ASP A 116 -11.79 1.75 -21.78
CA ASP A 116 -10.52 1.89 -22.51
C ASP A 116 -9.32 1.91 -21.56
N LEU A 117 -9.47 2.52 -20.40
CA LEU A 117 -8.43 2.60 -19.36
C LEU A 117 -8.46 1.40 -18.42
N VAL A 118 -9.65 0.99 -17.96
CA VAL A 118 -9.78 0.00 -16.88
C VAL A 118 -9.47 -1.42 -17.38
N THR A 119 -9.87 -1.76 -18.61
CA THR A 119 -9.78 -3.14 -19.10
C THR A 119 -8.99 -3.31 -20.39
N MET A 120 -8.85 -2.25 -21.20
CA MET A 120 -8.29 -2.34 -22.56
C MET A 120 -6.93 -1.64 -22.71
N TRP A 121 -6.52 -0.83 -21.75
CA TRP A 121 -5.26 -0.10 -21.86
C TRP A 121 -4.06 -1.05 -21.96
N ASN A 122 -3.40 -1.01 -23.10
CA ASN A 122 -2.13 -1.69 -23.32
C ASN A 122 -0.98 -0.77 -22.92
N ALA A 123 -0.55 -0.88 -21.67
CA ALA A 123 0.48 -0.01 -21.10
C ALA A 123 1.87 -0.20 -21.74
N ALA A 124 2.14 -1.31 -22.44
CA ALA A 124 3.37 -1.50 -23.19
C ALA A 124 3.39 -0.67 -24.49
N GLN A 125 2.23 -0.56 -25.14
CA GLN A 125 2.09 0.17 -26.41
C GLN A 125 1.83 1.65 -26.20
N TYR A 126 1.09 2.01 -25.15
CA TYR A 126 0.66 3.38 -24.85
C TYR A 126 1.03 3.77 -23.40
N PRO A 127 2.34 3.83 -23.06
CA PRO A 127 2.80 4.18 -21.72
C PRO A 127 2.48 5.63 -21.34
N GLU A 128 2.26 6.50 -22.34
CA GLU A 128 1.98 7.93 -22.18
C GLU A 128 0.73 8.20 -21.37
N TYR A 129 -0.28 7.32 -21.35
CA TYR A 129 -1.50 7.51 -20.57
C TYR A 129 -1.19 7.73 -19.07
N TRP A 130 -0.25 7.01 -18.52
CA TRP A 130 0.17 7.20 -17.13
C TRP A 130 1.38 8.14 -17.01
N LEU A 131 2.33 8.03 -17.93
CA LEU A 131 3.54 8.87 -17.90
C LEU A 131 3.19 10.36 -17.98
N ASP A 132 2.27 10.76 -18.85
CA ASP A 132 1.87 12.18 -18.99
C ASP A 132 1.10 12.67 -17.76
N GLN A 133 0.27 11.82 -17.14
CA GLN A 133 -0.36 12.14 -15.86
C GLN A 133 0.69 12.35 -14.75
N ILE A 134 1.68 11.45 -14.63
CA ILE A 134 2.75 11.59 -13.64
C ILE A 134 3.55 12.87 -13.88
N ARG A 135 3.89 13.18 -15.14
CA ARG A 135 4.61 14.42 -15.50
C ARG A 135 3.81 15.67 -15.12
N ALA A 136 2.51 15.69 -15.38
CA ALA A 136 1.65 16.81 -15.02
C ALA A 136 1.59 17.03 -13.51
N ILE A 137 1.48 15.95 -12.73
CA ILE A 137 1.49 15.98 -11.27
C ILE A 137 2.87 16.45 -10.76
N ASP A 138 3.95 15.87 -11.28
CA ASP A 138 5.31 16.19 -10.87
C ASP A 138 5.65 17.66 -11.12
N ALA A 139 5.32 18.16 -12.30
CA ALA A 139 5.49 19.58 -12.66
C ALA A 139 4.71 20.53 -11.74
N ALA A 140 3.54 20.10 -11.25
CA ALA A 140 2.68 20.93 -10.39
C ALA A 140 3.17 21.02 -8.95
N VAL A 141 3.79 19.95 -8.40
CA VAL A 141 4.10 19.89 -6.96
C VAL A 141 5.55 19.58 -6.63
N ASN A 142 6.29 18.93 -7.52
CA ASN A 142 7.72 18.58 -7.32
C ASN A 142 7.97 17.89 -5.97
N LEU A 143 7.28 16.78 -5.72
CA LEU A 143 7.41 15.96 -4.51
C LEU A 143 7.91 14.55 -4.85
N PRO A 144 8.58 13.85 -3.91
CA PRO A 144 8.89 12.43 -4.05
C PRO A 144 7.64 11.59 -4.36
N ILE A 145 7.78 10.61 -5.26
CA ILE A 145 6.68 9.77 -5.73
C ILE A 145 6.98 8.29 -5.47
N ILE A 146 6.03 7.59 -4.88
CA ILE A 146 5.95 6.13 -4.89
C ILE A 146 4.92 5.74 -5.96
N ALA A 147 5.36 5.01 -6.97
CA ALA A 147 4.49 4.51 -8.03
C ALA A 147 3.79 3.21 -7.61
N HIS A 148 2.48 3.17 -7.73
CA HIS A 148 1.64 1.97 -7.54
C HIS A 148 1.11 1.50 -8.90
N PRO A 149 1.80 0.59 -9.60
CA PRO A 149 1.60 0.32 -11.01
C PRO A 149 0.41 -0.62 -11.31
N ALA A 150 -0.66 -0.58 -10.51
CA ALA A 150 -1.88 -1.37 -10.72
C ALA A 150 -2.76 -0.70 -11.78
N GLY A 151 -2.79 -1.22 -12.99
CA GLY A 151 -3.64 -0.65 -14.03
C GLY A 151 -3.42 -1.24 -15.41
N GLY A 152 -4.37 -0.96 -16.28
CA GLY A 152 -4.40 -1.52 -17.63
C GLY A 152 -4.85 -2.98 -17.64
N SER A 153 -4.76 -3.60 -18.81
CA SER A 153 -5.12 -5.01 -18.98
C SER A 153 -4.11 -5.93 -18.30
N PRO A 154 -4.53 -6.81 -17.38
CA PRO A 154 -3.66 -7.82 -16.80
C PRO A 154 -3.06 -8.72 -17.89
N THR A 155 -1.80 -9.10 -17.74
CA THR A 155 -1.12 -10.01 -18.66
C THR A 155 -0.56 -11.23 -17.93
N ALA A 156 -0.42 -12.34 -18.64
CA ALA A 156 0.19 -13.54 -18.11
C ALA A 156 1.64 -13.29 -17.62
N GLN A 157 2.34 -12.35 -18.27
CA GLN A 157 3.73 -12.03 -17.94
C GLN A 157 3.87 -11.16 -16.68
N TRP A 158 2.96 -10.21 -16.45
CA TRP A 158 3.10 -9.17 -15.42
C TRP A 158 2.01 -9.21 -14.34
N GLY A 159 0.91 -9.95 -14.58
CA GLY A 159 -0.27 -9.90 -13.72
C GLY A 159 -0.93 -8.52 -13.79
N LEU A 160 -1.21 -7.91 -12.64
CA LEU A 160 -1.87 -6.60 -12.52
C LEU A 160 -0.94 -5.40 -12.78
N GLY A 161 0.37 -5.63 -12.78
CA GLY A 161 1.36 -4.55 -12.89
C GLY A 161 1.62 -4.14 -14.32
N VAL A 162 1.93 -2.86 -14.53
CA VAL A 162 2.36 -2.36 -15.85
C VAL A 162 3.65 -3.05 -16.31
N PRO A 163 3.86 -3.20 -17.62
CA PRO A 163 5.05 -3.85 -18.18
C PRO A 163 6.37 -3.19 -17.79
N GLY A 164 7.45 -3.98 -17.81
CA GLY A 164 8.77 -3.52 -17.39
C GLY A 164 9.33 -2.36 -18.21
N GLU A 165 9.03 -2.31 -19.49
CA GLU A 165 9.48 -1.17 -20.33
C GLU A 165 8.76 0.12 -19.98
N THR A 166 7.47 0.06 -19.66
CA THR A 166 6.71 1.20 -19.14
C THR A 166 7.30 1.70 -17.83
N ALA A 167 7.61 0.77 -16.91
CA ALA A 167 8.26 1.11 -15.64
C ALA A 167 9.63 1.78 -15.87
N ARG A 168 10.44 1.23 -16.76
CA ARG A 168 11.74 1.78 -17.15
C ARG A 168 11.62 3.21 -17.69
N MET A 169 10.66 3.45 -18.60
CA MET A 169 10.40 4.75 -19.19
C MET A 169 10.00 5.77 -18.11
N ILE A 170 9.01 5.45 -17.28
CA ILE A 170 8.54 6.33 -16.20
C ILE A 170 9.70 6.68 -15.25
N CYS A 171 10.45 5.67 -14.81
CA CYS A 171 11.55 5.90 -13.85
C CYS A 171 12.71 6.73 -14.45
N ARG A 172 12.96 6.62 -15.77
CA ARG A 172 13.97 7.42 -16.45
C ARG A 172 13.53 8.88 -16.60
N GLU A 173 12.27 9.10 -16.98
CA GLU A 173 11.77 10.41 -17.36
C GLU A 173 11.24 11.25 -16.21
N VAL A 174 10.91 10.62 -15.07
CA VAL A 174 10.44 11.29 -13.87
C VAL A 174 11.35 10.97 -12.68
N PRO A 175 12.41 11.77 -12.44
CA PRO A 175 13.39 11.53 -11.38
C PRO A 175 12.80 11.51 -9.96
N ASN A 176 11.67 12.19 -9.73
CA ASN A 176 10.97 12.19 -8.46
C ASN A 176 10.25 10.86 -8.14
N VAL A 177 10.14 9.91 -9.07
CA VAL A 177 9.74 8.54 -8.75
C VAL A 177 10.88 7.86 -8.01
N ILE A 178 10.77 7.74 -6.69
CA ILE A 178 11.81 7.20 -5.79
C ILE A 178 11.55 5.76 -5.35
N GLY A 179 10.33 5.26 -5.51
CA GLY A 179 9.92 3.92 -5.12
C GLY A 179 8.90 3.31 -6.07
N TRP A 180 8.95 1.99 -6.20
CA TRP A 180 8.07 1.20 -7.05
C TRP A 180 7.41 0.09 -6.24
N LYS A 181 6.08 0.10 -6.14
CA LYS A 181 5.31 -0.93 -5.43
C LYS A 181 5.21 -2.20 -6.28
N MET A 182 5.55 -3.32 -5.70
CA MET A 182 5.62 -4.62 -6.37
C MET A 182 4.30 -5.38 -6.26
N ILE A 183 3.45 -5.27 -7.29
CA ILE A 183 2.12 -5.89 -7.35
C ILE A 183 1.97 -6.90 -8.48
N TYR A 184 3.07 -7.43 -8.93
CA TYR A 184 3.16 -8.35 -10.07
C TYR A 184 2.81 -9.79 -9.65
N ASN A 185 2.50 -10.65 -10.63
CA ASN A 185 2.50 -12.09 -10.39
C ASN A 185 3.92 -12.58 -10.06
N TYR A 186 4.06 -13.83 -9.65
CA TYR A 186 5.33 -14.35 -9.13
C TYR A 186 6.51 -14.18 -10.11
N ASP A 187 6.31 -14.56 -11.39
CA ASP A 187 7.35 -14.39 -12.40
C ASP A 187 7.59 -12.93 -12.77
N GLY A 188 6.54 -12.14 -12.85
CA GLY A 188 6.61 -10.71 -13.11
C GLY A 188 7.40 -9.96 -12.05
N GLN A 189 7.26 -10.33 -10.77
CA GLN A 189 8.06 -9.75 -9.69
C GLN A 189 9.54 -10.00 -9.90
N ARG A 190 9.94 -11.25 -10.23
CA ARG A 190 11.35 -11.61 -10.48
C ARG A 190 11.94 -10.85 -11.67
N LYS A 191 11.17 -10.65 -12.72
CA LYS A 191 11.58 -9.84 -13.89
C LYS A 191 11.68 -8.36 -13.52
N MET A 192 10.67 -7.84 -12.80
CA MET A 192 10.60 -6.42 -12.46
C MET A 192 11.73 -5.97 -11.54
N TRP A 193 12.06 -6.72 -10.48
CA TRP A 193 13.16 -6.28 -9.61
C TRP A 193 14.49 -6.24 -10.36
N LYS A 194 14.75 -7.16 -11.33
CA LYS A 194 15.95 -7.10 -12.17
C LYS A 194 15.97 -5.84 -13.03
N ILE A 195 14.81 -5.47 -13.61
CA ILE A 195 14.67 -4.23 -14.37
C ILE A 195 14.95 -3.03 -13.48
N LEU A 196 14.32 -2.94 -12.31
CA LEU A 196 14.49 -1.81 -11.40
C LEU A 196 15.92 -1.69 -10.88
N ARG A 197 16.59 -2.82 -10.61
CA ARG A 197 18.02 -2.83 -10.20
C ARG A 197 18.98 -2.49 -11.35
N SER A 198 18.57 -2.61 -12.61
CA SER A 198 19.37 -2.24 -13.78
C SER A 198 19.27 -0.77 -14.17
N LEU A 199 18.45 0.03 -13.48
CA LEU A 199 18.35 1.46 -13.72
C LEU A 199 19.63 2.17 -13.27
N GLU A 200 20.07 3.18 -14.02
CA GLU A 200 21.22 4.02 -13.67
C GLU A 200 21.04 4.73 -12.32
N ARG A 201 19.79 5.06 -12.00
CA ARG A 201 19.39 5.72 -10.76
C ARG A 201 18.83 4.69 -9.77
N PRO A 202 19.28 4.67 -8.51
CA PRO A 202 18.74 3.78 -7.49
C PRO A 202 17.26 4.07 -7.22
N LEU A 203 16.43 3.04 -7.32
CA LEU A 203 15.00 3.08 -7.03
C LEU A 203 14.65 2.04 -5.96
N ALA A 204 13.78 2.40 -5.03
CA ALA A 204 13.37 1.48 -3.98
C ALA A 204 12.36 0.45 -4.51
N ILE A 205 12.63 -0.81 -4.21
CA ILE A 205 11.71 -1.94 -4.42
C ILE A 205 10.86 -2.09 -3.18
N LEU A 206 9.56 -1.78 -3.30
CA LEU A 206 8.62 -1.77 -2.20
C LEU A 206 7.66 -2.96 -2.30
N ALA A 207 7.80 -3.92 -1.40
CA ALA A 207 6.91 -5.08 -1.37
C ALA A 207 5.47 -4.67 -1.04
N ALA A 208 4.51 -5.24 -1.76
CA ALA A 208 3.09 -4.93 -1.61
C ALA A 208 2.34 -6.04 -0.86
N GLY A 209 2.48 -7.26 -1.32
CA GLY A 209 1.76 -8.42 -0.79
C GLY A 209 2.47 -9.07 0.39
N GLY A 210 1.78 -9.14 1.54
CA GLY A 210 2.32 -9.80 2.72
C GLY A 210 2.72 -11.25 2.46
N GLY A 211 1.97 -11.97 1.62
CA GLY A 211 2.26 -13.36 1.25
C GLY A 211 3.63 -13.60 0.59
N LEU A 212 4.26 -12.55 0.04
CA LEU A 212 5.55 -12.66 -0.64
C LEU A 212 6.71 -12.02 0.13
N PHE A 213 6.49 -11.50 1.34
CA PHE A 213 7.57 -10.86 2.11
C PHE A 213 8.73 -11.80 2.40
N HIS A 214 8.44 -13.06 2.68
CA HIS A 214 9.47 -14.05 2.95
C HIS A 214 10.42 -14.22 1.75
N GLU A 215 9.88 -14.33 0.54
CA GLU A 215 10.67 -14.45 -0.70
C GLU A 215 11.48 -13.20 -1.00
N PHE A 216 10.89 -12.00 -0.82
CA PHE A 216 11.61 -10.73 -1.01
C PHE A 216 12.80 -10.61 -0.06
N LEU A 217 12.64 -11.04 1.20
CA LEU A 217 13.70 -11.03 2.19
C LEU A 217 14.74 -12.11 1.90
N ALA A 218 14.33 -13.32 1.50
CA ALA A 218 15.24 -14.41 1.14
C ALA A 218 16.12 -14.08 -0.08
N HIS A 219 15.60 -13.26 -1.01
CA HIS A 219 16.35 -12.79 -2.17
C HIS A 219 17.12 -11.49 -1.95
N ASP A 220 17.03 -10.90 -0.76
CA ASP A 220 17.64 -9.59 -0.40
C ASP A 220 17.28 -8.46 -1.38
N VAL A 221 16.04 -8.45 -1.85
CA VAL A 221 15.54 -7.44 -2.80
C VAL A 221 14.59 -6.42 -2.19
N LEU A 222 14.25 -6.56 -0.92
CA LEU A 222 13.33 -5.69 -0.21
C LEU A 222 14.04 -4.44 0.32
N ASP A 223 13.78 -3.27 -0.27
CA ASP A 223 14.22 -1.99 0.28
C ASP A 223 13.23 -1.40 1.29
N GLY A 224 11.94 -1.67 1.09
CA GLY A 224 10.86 -1.19 1.92
C GLY A 224 9.53 -1.85 1.54
N THR A 225 8.44 -1.29 2.03
CA THR A 225 7.10 -1.80 1.71
C THR A 225 6.14 -0.66 1.33
N ALA A 226 5.11 -0.99 0.57
CA ALA A 226 3.91 -0.16 0.38
C ALA A 226 2.70 -1.09 0.51
N SER A 227 2.35 -1.49 1.74
CA SER A 227 1.48 -2.63 2.02
C SER A 227 0.37 -2.33 3.02
N GLY A 228 -0.83 -2.88 2.76
CA GLY A 228 -1.92 -2.89 3.73
C GLY A 228 -1.75 -3.90 4.87
N SER A 229 -0.78 -4.81 4.79
CA SER A 229 -0.56 -5.85 5.81
C SER A 229 -0.22 -5.28 7.20
N TRP A 230 0.35 -4.08 7.26
CA TRP A 230 0.65 -3.38 8.51
C TRP A 230 -0.59 -3.01 9.33
N ASN A 231 -1.77 -2.90 8.69
CA ASN A 231 -3.02 -2.63 9.40
C ASN A 231 -3.44 -3.77 10.34
N TYR A 232 -2.89 -4.98 10.17
CA TYR A 232 -3.32 -6.14 10.95
C TYR A 232 -2.20 -7.03 11.48
N ALA A 233 -0.96 -6.92 11.00
CA ALA A 233 0.14 -7.80 11.39
C ALA A 233 1.45 -7.06 11.69
N LEU A 234 1.37 -5.82 12.19
CA LEU A 234 2.53 -4.94 12.36
C LEU A 234 3.65 -5.59 13.17
N GLU A 235 3.34 -6.13 14.34
CA GLU A 235 4.32 -6.65 15.28
C GLU A 235 5.06 -7.89 14.71
N PRO A 236 4.37 -8.96 14.29
CA PRO A 236 5.07 -10.14 13.75
C PRO A 236 5.76 -9.88 12.41
N MET A 237 5.27 -8.93 11.61
CA MET A 237 5.98 -8.51 10.38
C MET A 237 7.31 -7.84 10.70
N LEU A 238 7.35 -6.95 11.71
CA LEU A 238 8.60 -6.35 12.16
C LEU A 238 9.56 -7.42 12.70
N ASP A 239 9.05 -8.35 13.51
CA ASP A 239 9.87 -9.45 14.04
C ASP A 239 10.46 -10.34 12.94
N HIS A 240 9.67 -10.62 11.91
CA HIS A 240 10.09 -11.40 10.75
C HIS A 240 11.18 -10.68 9.93
N ILE A 241 10.98 -9.39 9.64
CA ILE A 241 11.95 -8.58 8.90
C ILE A 241 13.25 -8.42 9.71
N ASP A 242 13.15 -8.14 11.02
CA ASP A 242 14.30 -7.98 11.90
C ASP A 242 15.12 -9.28 12.00
N ALA A 243 14.44 -10.44 12.07
CA ALA A 243 15.13 -11.74 12.05
C ALA A 243 15.92 -11.96 10.75
N TRP A 244 15.35 -11.64 9.59
CA TRP A 244 16.05 -11.68 8.31
C TRP A 244 17.23 -10.71 8.26
N ARG A 245 17.04 -9.46 8.73
CA ARG A 245 18.11 -8.44 8.77
C ARG A 245 19.26 -8.82 9.70
N ALA A 246 18.96 -9.58 10.77
CA ALA A 246 19.95 -10.15 11.68
C ALA A 246 20.57 -11.46 11.16
N ASN A 247 20.20 -11.90 9.96
CA ASN A 247 20.60 -13.20 9.38
C ASN A 247 20.17 -14.41 10.24
N ASP A 248 19.12 -14.26 11.08
CA ASP A 248 18.54 -15.34 11.86
C ASP A 248 17.40 -16.00 11.06
N VAL A 249 17.81 -16.79 10.06
CA VAL A 249 16.87 -17.48 9.13
C VAL A 249 15.97 -18.48 9.87
N VAL A 250 16.48 -19.11 10.94
CA VAL A 250 15.68 -20.07 11.74
C VAL A 250 14.54 -19.35 12.44
N LYS A 251 14.81 -18.21 13.08
CA LYS A 251 13.78 -17.39 13.71
C LYS A 251 12.81 -16.83 12.68
N ALA A 252 13.31 -16.31 11.56
CA ALA A 252 12.47 -15.79 10.48
C ALA A 252 11.49 -16.84 9.96
N ARG A 253 11.97 -18.08 9.70
CA ARG A 253 11.13 -19.19 9.28
C ARG A 253 10.12 -19.61 10.36
N ARG A 254 10.54 -19.61 11.62
CA ARG A 254 9.63 -19.92 12.75
C ARG A 254 8.47 -18.92 12.81
N ILE A 255 8.73 -17.63 12.73
CA ILE A 255 7.69 -16.59 12.73
C ILE A 255 6.76 -16.78 11.52
N TRP A 256 7.33 -17.03 10.35
CA TRP A 256 6.57 -17.13 9.11
C TRP A 256 5.68 -18.37 9.06
N VAL A 257 6.20 -19.54 9.41
CA VAL A 257 5.49 -20.84 9.30
C VAL A 257 4.75 -21.18 10.60
N GLU A 258 5.51 -21.35 11.70
CA GLU A 258 4.96 -21.85 12.97
C GLU A 258 4.16 -20.76 13.69
N GLY A 259 4.55 -19.50 13.55
CA GLY A 259 3.84 -18.32 14.07
C GLY A 259 2.62 -17.91 13.25
N GLY A 260 2.20 -18.70 12.23
CA GLY A 260 0.97 -18.51 11.49
C GLY A 260 0.91 -17.27 10.58
N LEU A 261 2.00 -16.50 10.46
CA LEU A 261 2.01 -15.28 9.66
C LEU A 261 1.78 -15.56 8.17
N ARG A 262 2.36 -16.66 7.65
CA ARG A 262 2.13 -17.13 6.28
C ARG A 262 0.65 -17.38 6.01
N ASP A 263 0.03 -18.22 6.80
CA ASP A 263 -1.35 -18.68 6.58
C ASP A 263 -2.34 -17.49 6.66
N LEU A 264 -2.07 -16.54 7.55
CA LEU A 264 -2.84 -15.30 7.65
C LEU A 264 -2.73 -14.47 6.37
N HIS A 265 -1.51 -14.26 5.87
CA HIS A 265 -1.30 -13.49 4.65
C HIS A 265 -1.85 -14.21 3.41
N GLU A 266 -1.62 -15.52 3.28
CA GLU A 266 -2.14 -16.32 2.17
C GLU A 266 -3.66 -16.24 2.10
N PHE A 267 -4.38 -16.36 3.22
CA PHE A 267 -5.83 -16.21 3.22
C PHE A 267 -6.26 -14.80 2.80
N ILE A 268 -5.64 -13.76 3.35
CA ILE A 268 -6.01 -12.38 3.03
C ILE A 268 -5.79 -12.08 1.54
N TYR A 269 -4.71 -12.56 0.95
CA TYR A 269 -4.34 -12.33 -0.45
C TYR A 269 -4.91 -13.36 -1.44
N SER A 270 -5.63 -14.39 -0.98
CA SER A 270 -6.17 -15.44 -1.86
C SER A 270 -7.25 -14.94 -2.83
N ASP A 271 -7.88 -13.80 -2.54
CA ASP A 271 -8.89 -13.19 -3.40
C ASP A 271 -8.72 -11.66 -3.40
N TYR A 272 -8.19 -11.12 -4.48
CA TYR A 272 -7.93 -9.68 -4.61
C TYR A 272 -9.21 -8.84 -4.61
N SER A 273 -10.36 -9.38 -5.01
CA SER A 273 -11.64 -8.66 -4.94
C SER A 273 -12.14 -8.45 -3.50
N ARG A 274 -11.59 -9.19 -2.55
CA ARG A 274 -11.90 -9.14 -1.12
C ARG A 274 -10.78 -8.56 -0.27
N LEU A 275 -9.64 -8.22 -0.89
CA LEU A 275 -8.39 -7.90 -0.20
C LEU A 275 -8.53 -6.77 0.83
N HIS A 276 -9.05 -5.63 0.42
CA HIS A 276 -9.15 -4.46 1.30
C HIS A 276 -10.20 -4.65 2.40
N LEU A 277 -11.27 -5.39 2.11
CA LEU A 277 -12.25 -5.77 3.12
C LEU A 277 -11.61 -6.69 4.18
N ARG A 278 -10.81 -7.68 3.76
CA ARG A 278 -10.11 -8.57 4.70
C ARG A 278 -9.09 -7.83 5.56
N TYR A 279 -8.43 -6.78 5.06
CA TYR A 279 -7.63 -5.88 5.90
C TYR A 279 -8.46 -5.25 7.01
N LYS A 280 -9.66 -4.72 6.67
CA LYS A 280 -10.56 -4.12 7.65
C LYS A 280 -11.13 -5.13 8.64
N ILE A 281 -11.53 -6.32 8.18
CA ILE A 281 -11.99 -7.39 9.09
C ILE A 281 -10.89 -7.72 10.09
N ALA A 282 -9.66 -7.93 9.64
CA ALA A 282 -8.55 -8.26 10.52
C ALA A 282 -8.19 -7.13 11.48
N ALA A 283 -8.17 -5.87 11.01
CA ALA A 283 -7.96 -4.71 11.87
C ALA A 283 -9.08 -4.53 12.91
N TRP A 284 -10.33 -4.76 12.53
CA TRP A 284 -11.48 -4.74 13.43
C TRP A 284 -11.40 -5.84 14.49
N LEU A 285 -11.14 -7.08 14.10
CA LEU A 285 -10.98 -8.20 15.03
C LEU A 285 -9.84 -7.98 16.04
N ARG A 286 -8.83 -7.21 15.65
CA ARG A 286 -7.76 -6.75 16.57
C ARG A 286 -8.17 -5.55 17.44
N GLY A 287 -9.34 -4.98 17.25
CA GLY A 287 -9.80 -3.78 17.98
C GLY A 287 -9.13 -2.48 17.56
N LEU A 288 -8.43 -2.44 16.42
CA LEU A 288 -7.76 -1.24 15.91
C LEU A 288 -8.72 -0.24 15.28
N ILE A 289 -9.84 -0.72 14.73
CA ILE A 289 -10.94 0.07 14.19
C ILE A 289 -12.28 -0.45 14.73
N PRO A 290 -13.34 0.37 14.77
CA PRO A 290 -14.62 0.02 15.43
C PRO A 290 -15.44 -1.03 14.67
N ASN A 291 -15.29 -1.11 13.38
CA ASN A 291 -16.02 -2.03 12.50
C ASN A 291 -15.25 -2.28 11.20
N CYS A 292 -15.72 -3.23 10.38
CA CYS A 292 -15.13 -3.55 9.08
C CYS A 292 -15.95 -3.03 7.90
N LYS A 293 -16.78 -1.99 8.08
CA LYS A 293 -17.63 -1.46 7.03
C LYS A 293 -16.81 -0.91 5.87
N MET A 294 -17.27 -1.23 4.66
CA MET A 294 -16.77 -0.68 3.41
C MET A 294 -17.82 0.26 2.83
N ARG A 295 -17.40 1.24 2.04
CA ARG A 295 -18.32 2.12 1.33
C ARG A 295 -18.83 1.43 0.04
N PRO A 296 -20.15 1.36 -0.20
CA PRO A 296 -20.67 0.83 -1.49
C PRO A 296 -20.05 1.53 -2.71
N PRO A 297 -19.76 0.78 -3.78
CA PRO A 297 -20.16 -0.61 -4.08
C PRO A 297 -19.22 -1.69 -3.52
N MET A 298 -18.30 -1.37 -2.61
CA MET A 298 -17.42 -2.37 -2.02
C MET A 298 -18.22 -3.44 -1.24
N PRO A 299 -17.72 -4.69 -1.22
CA PRO A 299 -18.47 -5.81 -0.65
C PRO A 299 -18.59 -5.73 0.88
N VAL A 300 -19.60 -6.41 1.42
CA VAL A 300 -19.76 -6.62 2.87
C VAL A 300 -19.03 -7.88 3.33
N ALA A 301 -18.66 -7.90 4.61
CA ALA A 301 -18.02 -9.06 5.24
C ALA A 301 -19.00 -10.25 5.33
N LYS A 302 -18.50 -11.44 5.03
CA LYS A 302 -19.23 -12.70 5.21
C LYS A 302 -18.84 -13.34 6.55
N ALA A 303 -19.79 -14.02 7.20
CA ALA A 303 -19.56 -14.69 8.49
C ALA A 303 -18.39 -15.67 8.44
N GLU A 304 -18.27 -16.42 7.36
CA GLU A 304 -17.17 -17.39 7.15
C GLU A 304 -15.78 -16.72 7.04
N GLU A 305 -15.69 -15.52 6.45
CA GLU A 305 -14.43 -14.77 6.37
C GLU A 305 -14.02 -14.22 7.75
N ILE A 306 -15.01 -13.73 8.51
CA ILE A 306 -14.79 -13.23 9.87
C ILE A 306 -14.27 -14.36 10.76
N GLU A 307 -14.92 -15.53 10.73
CA GLU A 307 -14.51 -16.66 11.55
C GLU A 307 -13.14 -17.22 11.14
N THR A 308 -12.87 -17.29 9.83
CA THR A 308 -11.56 -17.72 9.33
C THR A 308 -10.47 -16.75 9.79
N LEU A 309 -10.67 -15.44 9.66
CA LEU A 309 -9.70 -14.44 10.10
C LEU A 309 -9.52 -14.44 11.61
N ARG A 310 -10.59 -14.62 12.41
CA ARG A 310 -10.49 -14.78 13.87
C ARG A 310 -9.56 -15.92 14.25
N ARG A 311 -9.75 -17.09 13.65
CA ARG A 311 -8.90 -18.28 13.87
C ARG A 311 -7.45 -18.03 13.46
N LEU A 312 -7.22 -17.42 12.28
CA LEU A 312 -5.87 -17.15 11.77
C LEU A 312 -5.14 -16.09 12.60
N LEU A 313 -5.83 -15.03 13.02
CA LEU A 313 -5.26 -14.01 13.92
C LEU A 313 -4.89 -14.62 15.28
N LYS A 314 -5.72 -15.53 15.82
CA LYS A 314 -5.40 -16.25 17.05
C LYS A 314 -4.16 -17.12 16.86
N GLY A 315 -4.04 -17.86 15.75
CA GLY A 315 -2.86 -18.64 15.40
C GLY A 315 -1.59 -17.81 15.25
N ALA A 316 -1.72 -16.56 14.79
CA ALA A 316 -0.63 -15.61 14.65
C ALA A 316 -0.32 -14.81 15.93
N GLY A 317 -0.97 -15.09 17.06
CA GLY A 317 -0.78 -14.35 18.31
C GLY A 317 -1.30 -12.91 18.27
N LEU A 318 -2.24 -12.62 17.37
CA LEU A 318 -2.78 -11.29 17.12
C LEU A 318 -4.24 -11.13 17.58
N ALA A 319 -4.80 -12.12 18.24
CA ALA A 319 -6.14 -12.04 18.83
C ALA A 319 -6.20 -10.94 19.89
N ARG A 320 -7.36 -10.29 20.03
CA ARG A 320 -7.62 -9.36 21.12
C ARG A 320 -7.61 -10.12 22.46
N GLU A 321 -7.00 -9.54 23.51
CA GLU A 321 -7.03 -10.11 24.84
C GLU A 321 -8.49 -10.30 25.30
N GLY A 322 -8.84 -11.54 25.66
CA GLY A 322 -10.18 -11.90 26.16
C GLY A 322 -11.13 -12.52 25.12
N GLU A 323 -10.68 -12.81 23.88
CA GLU A 323 -11.43 -13.58 22.87
C GLU A 323 -10.86 -14.99 22.64
#